data_7133314b96a4079f1bdff2d447349872
#
_entry.id   7133314b96a4079f1bdff2d447349872
#
_cell.length_a   1.000
_cell.length_b   1.000
_cell.length_c   1.000
_cell.angle_alpha   90.00
_cell.angle_beta   90.00
_cell.angle_gamma   90.00
#
_symmetry.space_group_name_H-M   'P 1'
#
loop_
_entity.id
_entity.type
_entity.pdbx_description
1 polymer ?
#
loop_
_entity_poly.entity_id
_entity_poly.type
_entity_poly.pdbx_seq_one_letter_code
_entity_poly.pdbx_strand_id
1 'polypeptide(L)'
;MTQHHGSKNIHWHAAFYEAIQLELDDYKGVFEFKPEFQLTAEPLRIDTLIIKKIRNVSIGKNFAQIFRSDNVLEYKSPDDYLSVKDFYKAYSYACLYTAVTPNADISDITLTFVETRYPKELIRHLREVRHYSITEPWPGIHRVVGDILPIQILESRKLSTLDNIWLRGLNPGLDRKSTSIILEKSGEKEKGAPIRAYLEVFLRANSITHEEVYKMARGYPTMEEVLTNIGLTQKWTEQGLQQGLKQGLNQGLKQGLDQGLKQGQLETARKMKARGDSIKSILEVLPISSEEIENLQP
;
A
#
# COMPACT_ATOMS: atom_id res chain seq x y z
N MET A 1 13.19 22.96 8.26
CA MET A 1 11.75 22.60 8.23
C MET A 1 11.52 21.72 7.03
N THR A 2 11.63 20.42 7.21
CA THR A 2 11.44 19.42 6.17
C THR A 2 9.92 19.12 6.10
N GLN A 3 9.31 19.48 4.98
CA GLN A 3 7.93 19.13 4.68
C GLN A 3 7.81 17.61 4.58
N HIS A 4 7.18 16.96 5.57
CA HIS A 4 6.66 15.63 5.43
C HIS A 4 5.57 15.65 4.34
N HIS A 5 5.89 15.15 3.17
CA HIS A 5 4.90 14.77 2.17
C HIS A 5 4.00 13.73 2.80
N GLY A 6 2.71 14.05 2.91
CA GLY A 6 1.71 13.20 3.47
C GLY A 6 1.75 11.81 2.85
N SER A 7 2.13 10.81 3.63
CA SER A 7 2.04 9.40 3.28
C SER A 7 0.56 9.12 3.00
N LYS A 8 0.21 8.89 1.73
CA LYS A 8 -1.09 8.37 1.34
C LYS A 8 -1.29 7.08 2.12
N ASN A 9 -2.34 7.01 2.91
CA ASN A 9 -2.68 5.84 3.73
C ASN A 9 -2.91 4.64 2.80
N ILE A 10 -1.89 3.81 2.62
CA ILE A 10 -1.93 2.61 1.75
C ILE A 10 -2.27 1.43 2.64
N HIS A 11 -3.35 0.73 2.33
CA HIS A 11 -3.84 -0.41 3.11
C HIS A 11 -3.11 -1.71 2.71
N TRP A 12 -1.82 -1.79 3.00
CA TRP A 12 -0.94 -2.91 2.63
C TRP A 12 -1.44 -4.27 3.12
N HIS A 13 -1.98 -4.36 4.34
CA HIS A 13 -2.44 -5.64 4.90
C HIS A 13 -3.62 -6.24 4.13
N ALA A 14 -4.58 -5.41 3.71
CA ALA A 14 -5.68 -5.87 2.87
C ALA A 14 -5.18 -6.39 1.51
N ALA A 15 -4.22 -5.70 0.90
CA ALA A 15 -3.60 -6.14 -0.34
C ALA A 15 -2.78 -7.42 -0.18
N PHE A 16 -2.07 -7.56 0.93
CA PHE A 16 -1.34 -8.79 1.26
C PHE A 16 -2.28 -9.98 1.41
N TYR A 17 -3.40 -9.80 2.12
CA TYR A 17 -4.42 -10.84 2.27
C TYR A 17 -4.96 -11.31 0.91
N GLU A 18 -5.30 -10.38 0.02
CA GLU A 18 -5.72 -10.72 -1.34
C GLU A 18 -4.60 -11.35 -2.16
N ALA A 19 -3.35 -10.87 -2.04
CA ALA A 19 -2.21 -11.45 -2.75
C ALA A 19 -1.99 -12.92 -2.39
N ILE A 20 -2.11 -13.28 -1.10
CA ILE A 20 -2.00 -14.69 -0.67
C ILE A 20 -3.12 -15.54 -1.27
N GLN A 21 -4.36 -15.03 -1.29
CA GLN A 21 -5.48 -15.74 -1.92
C GLN A 21 -5.24 -15.97 -3.42
N LEU A 22 -4.72 -14.95 -4.11
CA LEU A 22 -4.38 -15.02 -5.53
C LEU A 22 -3.23 -16.01 -5.81
N GLU A 23 -2.22 -16.06 -4.93
CA GLU A 23 -1.13 -17.04 -5.06
C GLU A 23 -1.62 -18.48 -4.87
N LEU A 24 -2.64 -18.69 -4.07
CA LEU A 24 -3.22 -19.99 -3.74
C LEU A 24 -4.52 -20.30 -4.51
N ASP A 25 -4.87 -19.52 -5.53
CA ASP A 25 -6.14 -19.62 -6.26
C ASP A 25 -6.34 -20.98 -6.93
N ASP A 26 -5.25 -21.64 -7.37
CA ASP A 26 -5.27 -23.00 -7.92
C ASP A 26 -5.68 -24.07 -6.88
N TYR A 27 -5.70 -23.71 -5.59
CA TYR A 27 -6.02 -24.59 -4.46
C TYR A 27 -7.33 -24.21 -3.76
N LYS A 28 -8.33 -23.78 -4.54
CA LYS A 28 -9.68 -23.45 -4.02
C LYS A 28 -10.27 -24.58 -3.18
N GLY A 29 -10.76 -24.23 -2.00
CA GLY A 29 -11.34 -25.18 -1.06
C GLY A 29 -10.33 -26.10 -0.34
N VAL A 30 -9.03 -25.86 -0.46
CA VAL A 30 -7.95 -26.51 0.32
C VAL A 30 -7.62 -25.71 1.57
N PHE A 31 -7.76 -24.38 1.50
CA PHE A 31 -7.41 -23.48 2.57
C PHE A 31 -8.63 -22.68 3.07
N GLU A 32 -8.67 -22.43 4.37
CA GLU A 32 -9.53 -21.46 5.03
C GLU A 32 -8.64 -20.29 5.51
N PHE A 33 -9.01 -19.06 5.19
CA PHE A 33 -8.25 -17.85 5.53
C PHE A 33 -8.92 -17.13 6.69
N LYS A 34 -8.18 -16.84 7.76
CA LYS A 34 -8.67 -16.12 8.95
C LYS A 34 -7.83 -14.87 9.16
N PRO A 35 -8.21 -13.72 8.56
CA PRO A 35 -7.54 -12.46 8.81
C PRO A 35 -7.81 -11.98 10.24
N GLU A 36 -6.85 -11.25 10.82
CA GLU A 36 -6.97 -10.61 12.14
C GLU A 36 -7.50 -11.55 13.24
N PHE A 37 -6.98 -12.76 13.29
CA PHE A 37 -7.43 -13.76 14.26
C PHE A 37 -7.20 -13.28 15.70
N GLN A 38 -8.27 -13.17 16.49
CA GLN A 38 -8.22 -12.72 17.88
C GLN A 38 -7.85 -13.87 18.81
N LEU A 39 -6.69 -13.83 19.45
CA LEU A 39 -6.18 -14.88 20.33
C LEU A 39 -6.59 -14.72 21.80
N THR A 40 -7.02 -13.51 22.22
CA THR A 40 -7.39 -13.20 23.60
C THR A 40 -8.61 -12.30 23.68
N ALA A 41 -9.31 -12.28 24.82
CA ALA A 41 -10.48 -11.43 25.09
C ALA A 41 -10.15 -9.93 25.06
N GLU A 42 -8.90 -9.54 25.34
CA GLU A 42 -8.38 -8.18 25.11
C GLU A 42 -7.66 -8.14 23.76
N PRO A 43 -7.84 -7.07 22.96
CA PRO A 43 -7.32 -7.04 21.61
C PRO A 43 -5.78 -6.88 21.59
N LEU A 44 -5.07 -7.98 21.77
CA LEU A 44 -3.77 -8.11 21.12
C LEU A 44 -4.08 -8.24 19.61
N ARG A 45 -4.35 -7.10 18.96
CA ARG A 45 -4.55 -7.05 17.52
C ARG A 45 -3.25 -7.46 16.85
N ILE A 46 -3.35 -8.53 16.10
CA ILE A 46 -2.25 -9.08 15.34
C ILE A 46 -2.61 -8.83 13.88
N ASP A 47 -1.74 -8.12 13.17
CA ASP A 47 -1.80 -8.02 11.71
C ASP A 47 -1.34 -9.34 11.05
N THR A 48 -1.72 -10.46 11.65
CA THR A 48 -1.29 -11.81 11.28
C THR A 48 -2.43 -12.54 10.60
N LEU A 49 -2.14 -13.10 9.43
CA LEU A 49 -3.05 -14.00 8.71
C LEU A 49 -2.83 -15.44 9.18
N ILE A 50 -3.90 -16.14 9.55
CA ILE A 50 -3.85 -17.58 9.78
C ILE A 50 -4.52 -18.27 8.59
N ILE A 51 -3.80 -19.22 7.98
CA ILE A 51 -4.29 -20.06 6.90
C ILE A 51 -4.42 -21.50 7.40
N LYS A 52 -5.63 -22.01 7.42
CA LYS A 52 -5.90 -23.40 7.79
C LYS A 52 -5.95 -24.29 6.55
N LYS A 53 -5.10 -25.33 6.51
CA LYS A 53 -5.12 -26.34 5.46
C LYS A 53 -6.17 -27.40 5.81
N ILE A 54 -7.29 -27.39 5.11
CA ILE A 54 -8.45 -28.25 5.40
C ILE A 54 -8.46 -29.54 4.58
N ARG A 55 -7.55 -29.68 3.59
CA ARG A 55 -7.41 -30.90 2.80
C ARG A 55 -5.94 -31.31 2.71
N ASN A 56 -5.67 -32.59 2.83
CA ASN A 56 -4.30 -33.12 2.69
C ASN A 56 -3.96 -33.34 1.22
N VAL A 57 -3.50 -32.28 0.57
CA VAL A 57 -3.02 -32.30 -0.81
C VAL A 57 -1.60 -31.75 -0.89
N SER A 58 -0.83 -32.22 -1.88
CA SER A 58 0.48 -31.65 -2.17
C SER A 58 0.34 -30.27 -2.78
N ILE A 59 1.13 -29.30 -2.28
CA ILE A 59 1.12 -27.91 -2.75
C ILE A 59 2.35 -27.68 -3.63
N GLY A 60 2.13 -27.39 -4.92
CA GLY A 60 3.19 -27.11 -5.88
C GLY A 60 3.84 -25.75 -5.74
N LYS A 61 3.16 -24.77 -5.11
CA LYS A 61 3.71 -23.43 -4.85
C LYS A 61 4.89 -23.50 -3.88
N ASN A 62 6.05 -23.01 -4.31
CA ASN A 62 7.31 -23.13 -3.59
C ASN A 62 7.28 -22.55 -2.17
N PHE A 63 6.69 -21.36 -1.96
CA PHE A 63 6.57 -20.75 -0.62
C PHE A 63 5.60 -21.52 0.28
N ALA A 64 4.59 -22.16 -0.29
CA ALA A 64 3.57 -22.89 0.46
C ALA A 64 3.93 -24.38 0.71
N GLN A 65 5.06 -24.86 0.21
CA GLN A 65 5.50 -26.24 0.46
C GLN A 65 5.81 -26.53 1.93
N ILE A 66 6.11 -25.49 2.74
CA ILE A 66 6.30 -25.64 4.19
C ILE A 66 4.97 -25.82 4.92
N PHE A 67 3.84 -25.46 4.32
CA PHE A 67 2.55 -25.35 4.99
C PHE A 67 2.10 -26.69 5.55
N ARG A 68 1.63 -26.62 6.80
CA ARG A 68 1.00 -27.72 7.56
C ARG A 68 -0.47 -27.40 7.82
N SER A 69 -1.03 -27.98 8.88
CA SER A 69 -2.46 -27.79 9.21
C SER A 69 -2.81 -26.33 9.44
N ASP A 70 -2.00 -25.61 10.21
CA ASP A 70 -2.22 -24.20 10.53
C ASP A 70 -0.97 -23.38 10.18
N ASN A 71 -1.16 -22.29 9.46
CA ASN A 71 -0.05 -21.50 8.92
C ASN A 71 -0.20 -20.04 9.33
N VAL A 72 0.71 -19.56 10.15
CA VAL A 72 0.76 -18.19 10.67
C VAL A 72 1.63 -17.35 9.75
N LEU A 73 1.09 -16.27 9.17
CA LEU A 73 1.81 -15.38 8.28
C LEU A 73 1.85 -13.96 8.86
N GLU A 74 3.05 -13.43 9.08
CA GLU A 74 3.30 -12.05 9.48
C GLU A 74 3.84 -11.27 8.30
N TYR A 75 3.19 -10.16 7.92
CA TYR A 75 3.59 -9.30 6.82
C TYR A 75 4.14 -7.97 7.31
N LYS A 76 5.25 -7.54 6.71
CA LYS A 76 5.82 -6.20 6.88
C LYS A 76 5.74 -5.44 5.57
N SER A 77 5.11 -4.26 5.63
CA SER A 77 5.00 -3.37 4.47
C SER A 77 6.37 -2.87 4.01
N PRO A 78 6.50 -2.35 2.78
CA PRO A 78 7.78 -1.83 2.28
C PRO A 78 8.40 -0.69 3.10
N ASP A 79 7.59 0.03 3.87
CA ASP A 79 8.01 1.15 4.73
C ASP A 79 8.36 0.70 6.15
N ASP A 80 8.11 -0.56 6.48
CA ASP A 80 8.42 -1.19 7.77
C ASP A 80 9.56 -2.20 7.60
N TYR A 81 10.02 -2.81 8.69
CA TYR A 81 11.05 -3.83 8.62
C TYR A 81 10.82 -4.93 9.67
N LEU A 82 11.23 -6.15 9.34
CA LEU A 82 11.09 -7.32 10.19
C LEU A 82 12.20 -7.34 11.26
N SER A 83 11.84 -6.99 12.50
CA SER A 83 12.74 -6.94 13.63
C SER A 83 12.79 -8.27 14.40
N VAL A 84 13.79 -8.40 15.28
CA VAL A 84 13.89 -9.51 16.26
C VAL A 84 12.65 -9.53 17.17
N LYS A 85 12.09 -8.36 17.51
CA LYS A 85 10.88 -8.26 18.35
C LYS A 85 9.66 -8.81 17.62
N ASP A 86 9.52 -8.50 16.32
CA ASP A 86 8.43 -9.02 15.49
C ASP A 86 8.51 -10.55 15.37
N PHE A 87 9.72 -11.09 15.23
CA PHE A 87 9.93 -12.53 15.24
C PHE A 87 9.39 -13.16 16.53
N TYR A 88 9.80 -12.66 17.69
CA TYR A 88 9.33 -13.21 18.96
C TYR A 88 7.83 -12.97 19.19
N LYS A 89 7.30 -11.86 18.72
CA LYS A 89 5.88 -11.58 18.77
C LYS A 89 5.10 -12.63 17.98
N ALA A 90 5.44 -12.86 16.70
CA ALA A 90 4.75 -13.84 15.86
C ALA A 90 4.99 -15.30 16.36
N TYR A 91 6.18 -15.59 16.87
CA TYR A 91 6.50 -16.88 17.49
C TYR A 91 5.62 -17.14 18.73
N SER A 92 5.46 -16.13 19.60
CA SER A 92 4.57 -16.22 20.77
C SER A 92 3.12 -16.45 20.37
N TYR A 93 2.69 -15.93 19.23
CA TYR A 93 1.35 -16.17 18.71
C TYR A 93 1.15 -17.61 18.23
N ALA A 94 2.13 -18.20 17.57
CA ALA A 94 2.07 -19.60 17.22
C ALA A 94 1.95 -20.49 18.48
N CYS A 95 2.72 -20.18 19.52
CA CYS A 95 2.64 -20.88 20.82
C CYS A 95 1.27 -20.67 21.48
N LEU A 96 0.76 -19.43 21.50
CA LEU A 96 -0.53 -19.12 22.12
C LEU A 96 -1.68 -19.75 21.33
N TYR A 97 -1.61 -19.74 19.99
CA TYR A 97 -2.59 -20.41 19.13
C TYR A 97 -2.67 -21.91 19.47
N THR A 98 -1.51 -22.59 19.64
CA THR A 98 -1.45 -23.98 20.09
C THR A 98 -2.14 -24.17 21.43
N ALA A 99 -1.92 -23.26 22.38
CA ALA A 99 -2.46 -23.38 23.75
C ALA A 99 -3.98 -23.19 23.84
N VAL A 100 -4.57 -22.35 22.95
CA VAL A 100 -6.01 -22.01 23.02
C VAL A 100 -6.86 -22.73 21.98
N THR A 101 -6.24 -23.35 20.96
CA THR A 101 -6.97 -24.04 19.89
C THR A 101 -7.08 -25.54 20.22
N PRO A 102 -8.31 -26.09 20.37
CA PRO A 102 -8.48 -27.52 20.64
C PRO A 102 -7.81 -28.38 19.55
N ASN A 103 -7.05 -29.39 19.98
CA ASN A 103 -6.36 -30.35 19.13
C ASN A 103 -5.25 -29.76 18.21
N ALA A 104 -4.82 -28.52 18.45
CA ALA A 104 -3.67 -27.96 17.76
C ALA A 104 -2.37 -28.52 18.38
N ASP A 105 -1.45 -28.98 17.53
CA ASP A 105 -0.11 -29.38 17.89
C ASP A 105 0.90 -28.38 17.31
N ILE A 106 1.92 -28.02 18.07
CA ILE A 106 2.94 -27.08 17.62
C ILE A 106 3.68 -27.59 16.38
N SER A 107 3.80 -28.88 16.24
CA SER A 107 4.41 -29.53 15.08
C SER A 107 3.57 -29.39 13.80
N ASP A 108 2.28 -29.09 13.93
CA ASP A 108 1.33 -28.89 12.82
C ASP A 108 1.18 -27.41 12.42
N ILE A 109 1.91 -26.53 13.08
CA ILE A 109 1.90 -25.09 12.80
C ILE A 109 3.14 -24.70 12.02
N THR A 110 3.01 -23.71 11.12
CA THR A 110 4.16 -23.09 10.45
C THR A 110 4.13 -21.57 10.67
N LEU A 111 5.32 -20.96 10.62
CA LEU A 111 5.47 -19.52 10.75
C LEU A 111 6.16 -18.95 9.51
N THR A 112 5.49 -18.06 8.81
CA THR A 112 5.99 -17.40 7.60
C THR A 112 6.04 -15.89 7.82
N PHE A 113 7.22 -15.31 7.66
CA PHE A 113 7.39 -13.86 7.59
C PHE A 113 7.49 -13.43 6.14
N VAL A 114 6.83 -12.34 5.79
CA VAL A 114 6.91 -11.74 4.46
C VAL A 114 7.40 -10.32 4.59
N GLU A 115 8.50 -10.01 3.96
CA GLU A 115 9.15 -8.69 3.98
C GLU A 115 9.69 -8.34 2.60
N THR A 116 9.88 -7.05 2.36
CA THR A 116 10.40 -6.52 1.10
C THR A 116 11.89 -6.83 0.89
N ARG A 117 12.69 -6.80 1.97
CA ARG A 117 14.16 -6.87 1.94
C ARG A 117 14.66 -7.99 2.84
N TYR A 118 15.93 -8.33 2.67
CA TYR A 118 16.60 -9.32 3.54
C TYR A 118 16.77 -8.78 4.96
N PRO A 119 16.17 -9.41 6.00
CA PRO A 119 16.19 -8.90 7.37
C PRO A 119 17.50 -9.28 8.08
N LYS A 120 18.58 -8.57 7.79
CA LYS A 120 19.96 -8.88 8.24
C LYS A 120 20.07 -9.07 9.75
N GLU A 121 19.46 -8.17 10.54
CA GLU A 121 19.51 -8.21 11.99
C GLU A 121 18.82 -9.45 12.55
N LEU A 122 17.64 -9.77 12.04
CA LEU A 122 16.91 -10.98 12.43
C LEU A 122 17.70 -12.23 12.07
N ILE A 123 18.20 -12.33 10.84
CA ILE A 123 18.97 -13.49 10.38
C ILE A 123 20.23 -13.69 11.25
N ARG A 124 20.94 -12.60 11.58
CA ARG A 124 22.08 -12.67 12.50
C ARG A 124 21.65 -13.21 13.86
N HIS A 125 20.58 -12.68 14.44
CA HIS A 125 20.04 -13.13 15.72
C HIS A 125 19.67 -14.62 15.70
N LEU A 126 19.00 -15.08 14.66
CA LEU A 126 18.61 -16.48 14.50
C LEU A 126 19.84 -17.41 14.47
N ARG A 127 20.92 -16.98 13.80
CA ARG A 127 22.17 -17.76 13.73
C ARG A 127 22.96 -17.73 15.03
N GLU A 128 23.19 -16.55 15.60
CA GLU A 128 24.11 -16.36 16.72
C GLU A 128 23.47 -16.66 18.09
N VAL A 129 22.18 -16.34 18.28
CA VAL A 129 21.49 -16.47 19.56
C VAL A 129 20.64 -17.75 19.60
N ARG A 130 19.93 -18.06 18.50
CA ARG A 130 19.07 -19.24 18.42
C ARG A 130 19.82 -20.47 17.88
N HIS A 131 21.03 -20.27 17.34
CA HIS A 131 21.85 -21.32 16.71
C HIS A 131 21.15 -22.05 15.57
N TYR A 132 20.28 -21.33 14.82
CA TYR A 132 19.58 -21.89 13.67
C TYR A 132 20.41 -21.78 12.41
N SER A 133 20.23 -22.73 11.49
CA SER A 133 20.74 -22.65 10.12
C SER A 133 19.73 -21.97 9.24
N ILE A 134 20.20 -21.23 8.23
CA ILE A 134 19.33 -20.59 7.23
C ILE A 134 19.74 -21.12 5.85
N THR A 135 18.78 -21.71 5.15
CA THR A 135 18.94 -22.17 3.75
C THR A 135 18.05 -21.36 2.82
N GLU A 136 18.42 -21.25 1.54
CA GLU A 136 17.64 -20.56 0.51
C GLU A 136 17.35 -21.53 -0.64
N PRO A 137 16.31 -22.40 -0.53
CA PRO A 137 16.01 -23.40 -1.55
C PRO A 137 15.50 -22.78 -2.86
N TRP A 138 14.94 -21.60 -2.83
CA TRP A 138 14.52 -20.80 -3.98
C TRP A 138 14.83 -19.32 -3.75
N PRO A 139 15.06 -18.52 -4.79
CA PRO A 139 15.35 -17.10 -4.65
C PRO A 139 14.32 -16.39 -3.76
N GLY A 140 14.80 -15.75 -2.70
CA GLY A 140 13.96 -15.00 -1.76
C GLY A 140 13.17 -15.84 -0.76
N ILE A 141 13.33 -17.16 -0.72
CA ILE A 141 12.69 -18.07 0.25
C ILE A 141 13.75 -18.61 1.20
N HIS A 142 13.83 -18.05 2.41
CA HIS A 142 14.79 -18.44 3.42
C HIS A 142 14.12 -19.38 4.42
N ARG A 143 14.58 -20.63 4.51
CA ARG A 143 14.11 -21.62 5.48
C ARG A 143 14.98 -21.55 6.73
N VAL A 144 14.34 -21.49 7.88
CA VAL A 144 14.99 -21.58 9.19
C VAL A 144 14.98 -23.04 9.63
N VAL A 145 16.14 -23.58 9.92
CA VAL A 145 16.33 -24.98 10.31
C VAL A 145 16.89 -25.02 11.73
N GLY A 146 16.32 -25.86 12.58
CA GLY A 146 16.74 -26.02 13.99
C GLY A 146 15.65 -25.74 15.01
N ASP A 147 14.47 -25.25 14.58
CA ASP A 147 13.30 -25.13 15.43
C ASP A 147 12.34 -26.30 15.23
N ILE A 148 11.51 -26.61 16.25
CA ILE A 148 10.39 -27.56 16.15
C ILE A 148 9.29 -26.99 15.23
N LEU A 149 9.09 -25.69 15.28
CA LEU A 149 8.18 -24.95 14.44
C LEU A 149 8.84 -24.70 13.08
N PRO A 150 8.27 -25.18 11.95
CA PRO A 150 8.80 -24.84 10.64
C PRO A 150 8.65 -23.36 10.34
N ILE A 151 9.77 -22.69 10.11
CA ILE A 151 9.83 -21.23 9.92
C ILE A 151 10.43 -20.90 8.57
N GLN A 152 9.87 -19.89 7.90
CA GLN A 152 10.46 -19.30 6.70
C GLN A 152 10.34 -17.78 6.70
N ILE A 153 11.25 -17.15 5.95
CA ILE A 153 11.24 -15.72 5.67
C ILE A 153 11.22 -15.54 4.16
N LEU A 154 10.24 -14.80 3.65
CA LEU A 154 10.09 -14.47 2.24
C LEU A 154 10.58 -13.05 2.00
N GLU A 155 11.64 -12.91 1.19
CA GLU A 155 12.13 -11.63 0.68
C GLU A 155 11.41 -11.33 -0.64
N SER A 156 10.28 -10.61 -0.56
CA SER A 156 9.34 -10.47 -1.67
C SER A 156 9.96 -9.87 -2.94
N ARG A 157 10.98 -9.01 -2.84
CA ARG A 157 11.71 -8.48 -4.02
C ARG A 157 12.48 -9.53 -4.80
N LYS A 158 12.92 -10.59 -4.16
CA LYS A 158 13.70 -11.66 -4.82
C LYS A 158 12.83 -12.82 -5.31
N LEU A 159 11.56 -12.87 -4.91
CA LEU A 159 10.66 -13.93 -5.33
C LEU A 159 10.57 -14.00 -6.87
N SER A 160 10.41 -15.21 -7.39
CA SER A 160 10.22 -15.47 -8.82
C SER A 160 8.96 -14.80 -9.34
N THR A 161 9.06 -14.10 -10.48
CA THR A 161 7.88 -13.54 -11.18
C THR A 161 7.00 -14.61 -11.81
N LEU A 162 7.51 -15.83 -12.02
CA LEU A 162 6.73 -16.94 -12.56
C LEU A 162 5.88 -17.59 -11.47
N ASP A 163 6.47 -17.81 -10.28
CA ASP A 163 5.84 -18.58 -9.22
C ASP A 163 5.08 -17.73 -8.20
N ASN A 164 5.56 -16.50 -7.91
CA ASN A 164 5.06 -15.68 -6.81
C ASN A 164 4.84 -14.22 -7.22
N ILE A 165 4.19 -14.02 -8.37
CA ILE A 165 4.01 -12.69 -8.96
C ILE A 165 3.20 -11.73 -8.08
N TRP A 166 2.19 -12.23 -7.37
CA TRP A 166 1.32 -11.43 -6.53
C TRP A 166 2.04 -10.92 -5.28
N LEU A 167 2.81 -11.78 -4.60
CA LEU A 167 3.66 -11.36 -3.47
C LEU A 167 4.77 -10.41 -3.91
N ARG A 168 5.37 -10.66 -5.09
CA ARG A 168 6.36 -9.75 -5.66
C ARG A 168 5.75 -8.39 -6.00
N GLY A 169 4.49 -8.35 -6.42
CA GLY A 169 3.75 -7.13 -6.75
C GLY A 169 3.46 -6.20 -5.57
N LEU A 170 3.60 -6.68 -4.32
CA LEU A 170 3.49 -5.85 -3.12
C LEU A 170 4.75 -4.97 -2.86
N ASN A 171 5.61 -4.80 -3.84
CA ASN A 171 6.79 -3.95 -3.76
C ASN A 171 6.63 -2.67 -4.61
N PRO A 172 7.11 -1.52 -4.12
CA PRO A 172 7.19 -0.32 -4.94
C PRO A 172 8.35 -0.42 -5.95
N GLY A 173 8.21 0.29 -7.08
CA GLY A 173 9.26 0.42 -8.09
C GLY A 173 9.46 -0.84 -8.93
N LEU A 174 8.40 -1.56 -9.25
CA LEU A 174 8.46 -2.70 -10.16
C LEU A 174 8.83 -2.28 -11.58
N ASP A 175 9.54 -3.18 -12.25
CA ASP A 175 9.84 -3.01 -13.68
C ASP A 175 8.58 -3.17 -14.55
N ARG A 176 8.64 -2.63 -15.77
CA ARG A 176 7.52 -2.66 -16.73
C ARG A 176 7.02 -4.07 -17.04
N LYS A 177 7.93 -5.03 -17.14
CA LYS A 177 7.58 -6.42 -17.47
C LYS A 177 6.75 -7.04 -16.35
N SER A 178 7.22 -6.92 -15.11
CA SER A 178 6.48 -7.39 -13.93
C SER A 178 5.12 -6.71 -13.81
N THR A 179 5.05 -5.41 -14.03
CA THR A 179 3.82 -4.63 -14.05
C THR A 179 2.82 -5.16 -15.10
N SER A 180 3.27 -5.37 -16.34
CA SER A 180 2.40 -5.88 -17.41
C SER A 180 1.86 -7.29 -17.08
N ILE A 181 2.69 -8.18 -16.55
CA ILE A 181 2.27 -9.54 -16.17
C ILE A 181 1.19 -9.49 -15.07
N ILE A 182 1.35 -8.62 -14.06
CA ILE A 182 0.35 -8.49 -12.99
C ILE A 182 -0.98 -8.01 -13.55
N LEU A 183 -0.94 -7.00 -14.41
CA LEU A 183 -2.15 -6.45 -15.03
C LEU A 183 -2.85 -7.47 -15.94
N GLU A 184 -2.09 -8.21 -16.76
CA GLU A 184 -2.62 -9.28 -17.61
C GLU A 184 -3.30 -10.37 -16.76
N LYS A 185 -2.59 -10.91 -15.78
CA LYS A 185 -3.13 -11.93 -14.85
C LYS A 185 -4.33 -11.41 -14.05
N SER A 186 -4.37 -10.12 -13.77
CA SER A 186 -5.54 -9.49 -13.13
C SER A 186 -6.76 -9.51 -14.04
N GLY A 187 -6.57 -9.30 -15.35
CA GLY A 187 -7.62 -9.36 -16.35
C GLY A 187 -8.20 -10.78 -16.57
N GLU A 188 -7.42 -11.82 -16.29
CA GLU A 188 -7.82 -13.21 -16.38
C GLU A 188 -8.66 -13.71 -15.18
N LYS A 189 -8.72 -12.92 -14.09
CA LYS A 189 -9.46 -13.33 -12.89
C LYS A 189 -10.97 -13.20 -13.09
N GLU A 190 -11.71 -14.14 -12.51
CA GLU A 190 -13.17 -14.17 -12.52
C GLU A 190 -13.77 -12.95 -11.78
N LYS A 191 -15.00 -12.59 -12.14
CA LYS A 191 -15.79 -11.59 -11.40
C LYS A 191 -15.90 -11.98 -9.93
N GLY A 192 -15.58 -11.05 -9.03
CA GLY A 192 -15.64 -11.27 -7.58
C GLY A 192 -14.38 -11.90 -6.97
N ALA A 193 -13.31 -12.14 -7.77
CA ALA A 193 -12.04 -12.53 -7.21
C ALA A 193 -11.51 -11.47 -6.21
N PRO A 194 -10.82 -11.88 -5.13
CA PRO A 194 -10.26 -10.99 -4.12
C PRO A 194 -9.03 -10.27 -4.68
N ILE A 195 -9.23 -9.23 -5.51
CA ILE A 195 -8.14 -8.54 -6.23
C ILE A 195 -8.22 -7.01 -6.11
N ARG A 196 -9.31 -6.49 -5.52
CA ARG A 196 -9.55 -5.05 -5.50
C ARG A 196 -8.54 -4.29 -4.64
N ALA A 197 -8.34 -4.72 -3.39
CA ALA A 197 -7.40 -4.09 -2.46
C ALA A 197 -5.97 -4.25 -2.96
N TYR A 198 -5.65 -5.42 -3.53
CA TYR A 198 -4.36 -5.68 -4.16
C TYR A 198 -4.06 -4.68 -5.28
N LEU A 199 -4.96 -4.54 -6.25
CA LEU A 199 -4.76 -3.62 -7.38
C LEU A 199 -4.70 -2.16 -6.93
N GLU A 200 -5.51 -1.75 -5.96
CA GLU A 200 -5.45 -0.39 -5.42
C GLU A 200 -4.08 -0.07 -4.83
N VAL A 201 -3.53 -0.98 -4.02
CA VAL A 201 -2.20 -0.83 -3.42
C VAL A 201 -1.10 -0.90 -4.48
N PHE A 202 -1.17 -1.88 -5.37
CA PHE A 202 -0.22 -2.08 -6.46
C PHE A 202 -0.07 -0.84 -7.35
N LEU A 203 -1.20 -0.28 -7.81
CA LEU A 203 -1.21 0.91 -8.66
C LEU A 203 -0.66 2.15 -7.94
N ARG A 204 -1.00 2.32 -6.66
CA ARG A 204 -0.51 3.45 -5.86
C ARG A 204 0.97 3.33 -5.53
N ALA A 205 1.42 2.15 -5.11
CA ALA A 205 2.81 1.92 -4.72
C ALA A 205 3.79 2.07 -5.88
N ASN A 206 3.34 1.76 -7.10
CA ASN A 206 4.14 1.88 -8.31
C ASN A 206 3.89 3.19 -9.09
N SER A 207 3.13 4.14 -8.51
CA SER A 207 2.79 5.43 -9.11
C SER A 207 2.21 5.30 -10.52
N ILE A 208 1.50 4.20 -10.79
CA ILE A 208 0.89 3.93 -12.09
C ILE A 208 -0.33 4.83 -12.22
N THR A 209 -0.33 5.69 -13.23
CA THR A 209 -1.43 6.62 -13.48
C THR A 209 -2.57 5.93 -14.22
N HIS A 210 -3.77 6.50 -14.11
CA HIS A 210 -4.94 6.05 -14.88
C HIS A 210 -4.66 6.03 -16.40
N GLU A 211 -3.91 7.00 -16.89
CA GLU A 211 -3.55 7.09 -18.32
C GLU A 211 -2.62 5.94 -18.75
N GLU A 212 -1.65 5.57 -17.89
CA GLU A 212 -0.76 4.43 -18.16
C GLU A 212 -1.49 3.11 -18.13
N VAL A 213 -2.39 2.92 -17.15
CA VAL A 213 -3.25 1.73 -17.08
C VAL A 213 -4.14 1.64 -18.32
N TYR A 214 -4.76 2.75 -18.72
CA TYR A 214 -5.62 2.81 -19.92
C TYR A 214 -4.85 2.53 -21.21
N LYS A 215 -3.63 3.07 -21.36
CA LYS A 215 -2.76 2.79 -22.51
C LYS A 215 -2.33 1.32 -22.58
N MET A 216 -2.04 0.71 -21.42
CA MET A 216 -1.74 -0.72 -21.35
C MET A 216 -2.98 -1.59 -21.58
N ALA A 217 -4.14 -1.16 -21.09
CA ALA A 217 -5.42 -1.86 -21.28
C ALA A 217 -5.91 -1.90 -22.72
N ARG A 218 -5.48 -0.96 -23.58
CA ARG A 218 -5.80 -0.99 -25.02
C ARG A 218 -5.34 -2.27 -25.74
N GLY A 219 -4.38 -2.98 -25.18
CA GLY A 219 -3.96 -4.30 -25.66
C GLY A 219 -4.70 -5.48 -25.00
N TYR A 220 -5.47 -5.21 -23.94
CA TYR A 220 -6.15 -6.20 -23.12
C TYR A 220 -7.57 -5.72 -22.77
N PRO A 221 -8.56 -5.95 -23.66
CA PRO A 221 -9.94 -5.47 -23.48
C PRO A 221 -10.58 -5.86 -22.14
N THR A 222 -10.16 -7.00 -21.58
CA THR A 222 -10.61 -7.49 -20.27
C THR A 222 -10.16 -6.63 -19.09
N MET A 223 -9.08 -5.86 -19.23
CA MET A 223 -8.56 -5.06 -18.13
C MET A 223 -9.42 -3.83 -17.82
N GLU A 224 -9.92 -3.14 -18.84
CA GLU A 224 -10.86 -2.01 -18.66
C GLU A 224 -12.16 -2.51 -17.99
N GLU A 225 -12.62 -3.68 -18.37
CA GLU A 225 -13.76 -4.35 -17.74
C GLU A 225 -13.46 -4.72 -16.28
N VAL A 226 -12.28 -5.27 -15.96
CA VAL A 226 -11.87 -5.59 -14.58
C VAL A 226 -11.80 -4.33 -13.73
N LEU A 227 -11.13 -3.28 -14.18
CA LEU A 227 -11.00 -2.01 -13.44
C LEU A 227 -12.37 -1.35 -13.20
N THR A 228 -13.29 -1.46 -14.16
CA THR A 228 -14.66 -0.97 -14.04
C THR A 228 -15.45 -1.84 -13.06
N ASN A 229 -15.36 -3.17 -13.17
CA ASN A 229 -16.07 -4.12 -12.32
C ASN A 229 -15.63 -4.07 -10.84
N ILE A 230 -14.35 -3.80 -10.57
CA ILE A 230 -13.84 -3.60 -9.21
C ILE A 230 -14.11 -2.18 -8.66
N GLY A 231 -14.73 -1.30 -9.46
CA GLY A 231 -15.13 0.06 -9.06
C GLY A 231 -13.97 1.04 -8.87
N LEU A 232 -12.76 0.71 -9.32
CA LEU A 232 -11.62 1.62 -9.25
C LEU A 232 -11.77 2.82 -10.17
N THR A 233 -12.36 2.64 -11.34
CA THR A 233 -12.65 3.71 -12.32
C THR A 233 -13.56 4.78 -11.71
N GLN A 234 -14.64 4.37 -11.03
CA GLN A 234 -15.56 5.29 -10.34
C GLN A 234 -14.86 6.03 -9.20
N LYS A 235 -14.13 5.30 -8.37
CA LYS A 235 -13.39 5.88 -7.23
C LYS A 235 -12.34 6.89 -7.69
N TRP A 236 -11.62 6.61 -8.78
CA TRP A 236 -10.65 7.56 -9.34
C TRP A 236 -11.30 8.78 -9.96
N THR A 237 -12.44 8.60 -10.65
CA THR A 237 -13.23 9.71 -11.22
C THR A 237 -13.73 10.63 -10.09
N GLU A 238 -14.27 10.08 -9.01
CA GLU A 238 -14.72 10.84 -7.85
C GLU A 238 -13.55 11.56 -7.15
N GLN A 239 -12.42 10.88 -6.97
CA GLN A 239 -11.22 11.51 -6.38
C GLN A 239 -10.65 12.62 -7.26
N GLY A 240 -10.61 12.41 -8.57
CA GLY A 240 -10.20 13.43 -9.54
C GLY A 240 -11.12 14.65 -9.53
N LEU A 241 -12.43 14.43 -9.48
CA LEU A 241 -13.44 15.48 -9.39
C LEU A 241 -13.29 16.29 -8.08
N GLN A 242 -13.14 15.62 -6.94
CA GLN A 242 -12.93 16.28 -5.65
C GLN A 242 -11.62 17.07 -5.60
N GLN A 243 -10.54 16.54 -6.15
CA GLN A 243 -9.27 17.26 -6.25
C GLN A 243 -9.37 18.47 -7.17
N GLY A 244 -10.00 18.31 -8.34
CA GLY A 244 -10.25 19.42 -9.27
C GLY A 244 -11.11 20.53 -8.67
N LEU A 245 -12.19 20.15 -7.97
CA LEU A 245 -13.07 21.08 -7.27
C LEU A 245 -12.31 21.88 -6.18
N LYS A 246 -11.52 21.17 -5.37
CA LYS A 246 -10.71 21.80 -4.31
C LYS A 246 -9.64 22.73 -4.86
N GLN A 247 -8.96 22.33 -5.94
CA GLN A 247 -7.97 23.18 -6.60
C GLN A 247 -8.63 24.41 -7.24
N GLY A 248 -9.74 24.22 -7.96
CA GLY A 248 -10.50 25.31 -8.58
C GLY A 248 -11.05 26.30 -7.57
N LEU A 249 -11.59 25.81 -6.43
CA LEU A 249 -12.07 26.66 -5.33
C LEU A 249 -10.93 27.49 -4.73
N ASN A 250 -9.79 26.86 -4.44
CA ASN A 250 -8.63 27.57 -3.87
C ASN A 250 -8.06 28.62 -4.83
N GLN A 251 -7.97 28.28 -6.13
CA GLN A 251 -7.52 29.24 -7.14
C GLN A 251 -8.49 30.40 -7.32
N GLY A 252 -9.79 30.09 -7.40
CA GLY A 252 -10.85 31.11 -7.50
C GLY A 252 -10.89 32.02 -6.29
N LEU A 253 -10.77 31.47 -5.08
CA LEU A 253 -10.73 32.26 -3.84
C LEU A 253 -9.50 33.20 -3.81
N LYS A 254 -8.33 32.69 -4.18
CA LYS A 254 -7.09 33.48 -4.24
C LYS A 254 -7.22 34.61 -5.28
N GLN A 255 -7.65 34.29 -6.49
CA GLN A 255 -7.85 35.30 -7.54
C GLN A 255 -8.91 36.34 -7.15
N GLY A 256 -10.03 35.91 -6.57
CA GLY A 256 -11.07 36.81 -6.10
C GLY A 256 -10.61 37.77 -4.98
N LEU A 257 -9.80 37.22 -4.05
CA LEU A 257 -9.20 38.04 -2.97
C LEU A 257 -8.22 39.07 -3.53
N ASP A 258 -7.31 38.65 -4.41
CA ASP A 258 -6.32 39.56 -5.03
C ASP A 258 -7.02 40.65 -5.86
N GLN A 259 -8.03 40.29 -6.64
CA GLN A 259 -8.83 41.27 -7.41
C GLN A 259 -9.60 42.20 -6.52
N GLY A 260 -10.24 41.68 -5.48
CA GLY A 260 -11.01 42.49 -4.51
C GLY A 260 -10.12 43.47 -3.74
N LEU A 261 -8.94 43.04 -3.30
CA LEU A 261 -7.95 43.91 -2.66
C LEU A 261 -7.50 45.01 -3.61
N LYS A 262 -7.17 44.66 -4.84
CA LYS A 262 -6.72 45.62 -5.85
C LYS A 262 -7.81 46.65 -6.16
N GLN A 263 -9.05 46.22 -6.35
CA GLN A 263 -10.18 47.13 -6.56
C GLN A 263 -10.41 48.05 -5.37
N GLY A 264 -10.38 47.52 -4.14
CA GLY A 264 -10.51 48.30 -2.91
C GLY A 264 -9.39 49.34 -2.75
N GLN A 265 -8.15 48.99 -3.10
CA GLN A 265 -7.01 49.92 -3.10
C GLN A 265 -7.21 51.06 -4.12
N LEU A 266 -7.62 50.74 -5.35
CA LEU A 266 -7.88 51.74 -6.40
C LEU A 266 -9.06 52.65 -6.05
N GLU A 267 -10.11 52.12 -5.46
CA GLU A 267 -11.25 52.93 -4.99
C GLU A 267 -10.85 53.87 -3.83
N THR A 268 -10.03 53.38 -2.90
CA THR A 268 -9.49 54.20 -1.82
C THR A 268 -8.57 55.30 -2.37
N ALA A 269 -7.68 54.96 -3.32
CA ALA A 269 -6.82 55.93 -3.99
C ALA A 269 -7.63 57.00 -4.73
N ARG A 270 -8.75 56.61 -5.39
CA ARG A 270 -9.66 57.58 -6.06
C ARG A 270 -10.29 58.52 -5.05
N LYS A 271 -10.75 58.06 -3.91
CA LYS A 271 -11.33 58.90 -2.84
C LYS A 271 -10.28 59.87 -2.25
N MET A 272 -9.03 59.41 -2.06
CA MET A 272 -7.93 60.26 -1.58
C MET A 272 -7.58 61.34 -2.62
N LYS A 273 -7.49 60.97 -3.90
CA LYS A 273 -7.24 61.94 -5.00
C LYS A 273 -8.33 62.98 -5.11
N ALA A 274 -9.62 62.61 -4.99
CA ALA A 274 -10.76 63.50 -4.99
C ALA A 274 -10.76 64.46 -3.78
N ARG A 275 -10.20 64.05 -2.66
CA ARG A 275 -10.04 64.88 -1.45
C ARG A 275 -8.87 65.90 -1.59
N GLY A 276 -8.03 65.75 -2.60
CA GLY A 276 -6.87 66.62 -2.84
C GLY A 276 -5.53 66.15 -2.26
N ASP A 277 -5.44 64.87 -1.85
CA ASP A 277 -4.19 64.30 -1.36
C ASP A 277 -3.17 64.19 -2.50
N SER A 278 -1.92 64.43 -2.18
CA SER A 278 -0.82 64.30 -3.19
C SER A 278 -0.56 62.85 -3.53
N ILE A 279 -0.07 62.57 -4.76
CA ILE A 279 0.31 61.22 -5.21
C ILE A 279 1.30 60.61 -4.21
N LYS A 280 2.27 61.37 -3.69
CA LYS A 280 3.22 60.88 -2.69
C LYS A 280 2.53 60.39 -1.40
N SER A 281 1.55 61.14 -0.93
CA SER A 281 0.77 60.78 0.27
C SER A 281 -0.06 59.50 0.05
N ILE A 282 -0.59 59.28 -1.15
CA ILE A 282 -1.35 58.09 -1.50
C ILE A 282 -0.42 56.87 -1.56
N LEU A 283 0.76 57.00 -2.10
CA LEU A 283 1.78 55.91 -2.19
C LEU A 283 2.33 55.52 -0.82
N GLU A 284 2.32 56.41 0.18
CA GLU A 284 2.72 56.07 1.56
C GLU A 284 1.68 55.18 2.27
N VAL A 285 0.43 55.20 1.82
CA VAL A 285 -0.69 54.48 2.46
C VAL A 285 -1.08 53.20 1.67
N LEU A 286 -0.99 53.25 0.33
CA LEU A 286 -1.50 52.19 -0.52
C LEU A 286 -0.37 51.58 -1.37
N PRO A 287 -0.29 50.26 -1.43
CA PRO A 287 0.72 49.57 -2.23
C PRO A 287 0.28 49.47 -3.71
N ILE A 288 0.17 50.60 -4.38
CA ILE A 288 -0.17 50.75 -5.80
C ILE A 288 0.86 51.61 -6.49
N SER A 289 0.94 51.55 -7.82
CA SER A 289 1.92 52.35 -8.57
C SER A 289 1.45 53.77 -8.81
N SER A 290 2.41 54.70 -9.00
CA SER A 290 2.11 56.08 -9.36
C SER A 290 1.34 56.18 -10.68
N GLU A 291 1.65 55.35 -11.66
CA GLU A 291 0.97 55.27 -12.95
C GLU A 291 -0.52 54.88 -12.79
N GLU A 292 -0.81 53.92 -11.89
CA GLU A 292 -2.19 53.54 -11.57
C GLU A 292 -2.95 54.72 -10.94
N ILE A 293 -2.32 55.51 -10.06
CA ILE A 293 -2.97 56.70 -9.45
C ILE A 293 -3.20 57.79 -10.50
N GLU A 294 -2.28 58.04 -11.37
CA GLU A 294 -2.39 59.06 -12.44
C GLU A 294 -3.56 58.77 -13.37
N ASN A 295 -3.74 57.49 -13.75
CA ASN A 295 -4.80 57.03 -14.63
C ASN A 295 -6.18 56.97 -13.98
N LEU A 296 -6.31 57.15 -12.66
CA LEU A 296 -7.60 57.25 -11.99
C LEU A 296 -8.29 58.59 -12.31
N GLN A 297 -9.44 58.54 -12.93
CA GLN A 297 -10.30 59.71 -13.05
C GLN A 297 -10.89 60.07 -11.67
N PRO A 298 -10.97 61.31 -11.30
CA PRO A 298 -11.54 61.75 -10.04
C PRO A 298 -12.99 61.36 -9.83
#